data_84adae7e7f0e89121a9166a6bd30549a
#
_entry.id   84adae7e7f0e89121a9166a6bd30549a
#
_cell.length_a   1.000
_cell.length_b   1.000
_cell.length_c   1.000
_cell.angle_alpha   90.00
_cell.angle_beta   90.00
_cell.angle_gamma   90.00
#
_symmetry.space_group_name_H-M   'P 1'
#
loop_
_entity.id
_entity.type
_entity.pdbx_description
1 polymer ?
#
loop_
_entity_poly.entity_id
_entity_poly.type
_entity_poly.pdbx_seq_one_letter_code
_entity_poly.pdbx_strand_id
1 'polypeptide(L)'
;MRTVKIVTYSRLSRSTEDFIRENLETSATLDICGALDGLTDMQLETMAAEPISTGCPVEMEDGSWLYVSHAKIDQQAKKVIANLKAEGSEIVLMCCTIPWRSLEGLPGVICPSLVMESTAMSLLPKDGVIGVVQPDGITSDEEIKHWNNLGVSILSTTISPSDNTLAELGEATQSLVAKGADLIVLDCLAFGRDHWRLVRELTGKPVILPISLLGKILDEAYG
;
A
#
# COMPACT_ATOMS: atom_id res chain seq x y z
N MET A 1 12.94 22.04 5.62
CA MET A 1 12.05 20.86 5.48
C MET A 1 11.98 20.50 3.99
N ARG A 2 12.24 19.26 3.65
CA ARG A 2 12.13 18.81 2.26
C ARG A 2 10.68 18.52 1.90
N THR A 3 10.33 18.73 0.63
CA THR A 3 9.01 18.36 0.11
C THR A 3 9.08 16.95 -0.46
N VAL A 4 8.21 16.07 0.03
CA VAL A 4 8.00 14.72 -0.50
C VAL A 4 6.77 14.75 -1.39
N LYS A 5 6.94 14.35 -2.64
CA LYS A 5 5.82 14.13 -3.56
C LYS A 5 5.23 12.75 -3.30
N ILE A 6 3.93 12.70 -3.14
CA ILE A 6 3.19 11.44 -2.94
C ILE A 6 2.28 11.22 -4.13
N VAL A 7 2.38 10.06 -4.75
CA VAL A 7 1.54 9.67 -5.88
C VAL A 7 0.65 8.51 -5.46
N THR A 8 -0.65 8.72 -5.38
CA THR A 8 -1.63 7.64 -5.16
C THR A 8 -1.88 6.90 -6.49
N TYR A 9 -2.35 5.65 -6.43
CA TYR A 9 -2.61 4.87 -7.64
C TYR A 9 -3.90 5.30 -8.38
N SER A 10 -4.81 5.98 -7.69
CA SER A 10 -6.11 6.43 -8.20
C SER A 10 -6.12 7.94 -8.51
N ARG A 11 -7.28 8.50 -8.74
CA ARG A 11 -7.52 9.94 -8.57
C ARG A 11 -7.41 10.30 -7.10
N LEU A 12 -6.84 11.47 -6.81
CA LEU A 12 -6.76 11.95 -5.42
C LEU A 12 -8.13 12.45 -4.96
N SER A 13 -8.70 11.81 -3.95
CA SER A 13 -9.85 12.31 -3.23
C SER A 13 -9.41 13.06 -1.97
N ARG A 14 -10.27 13.94 -1.46
CA ARG A 14 -10.00 14.67 -0.21
C ARG A 14 -9.86 13.70 0.98
N SER A 15 -10.70 12.69 1.05
CA SER A 15 -10.62 11.68 2.10
C SER A 15 -9.29 10.90 2.07
N THR A 16 -8.81 10.56 0.90
CA THR A 16 -7.50 9.91 0.73
C THR A 16 -6.35 10.85 1.15
N GLU A 17 -6.43 12.12 0.76
CA GLU A 17 -5.42 13.11 1.15
C GLU A 17 -5.38 13.29 2.67
N ASP A 18 -6.54 13.51 3.30
CA ASP A 18 -6.65 13.68 4.76
C ASP A 18 -6.11 12.44 5.48
N PHE A 19 -6.50 11.24 5.04
CA PHE A 19 -6.01 9.98 5.61
C PHE A 19 -4.48 9.84 5.54
N ILE A 20 -3.88 10.16 4.38
CA ILE A 20 -2.41 10.10 4.21
C ILE A 20 -1.73 11.09 5.16
N ARG A 21 -2.23 12.33 5.25
CA ARG A 21 -1.67 13.36 6.14
C ARG A 21 -1.72 12.95 7.61
N GLU A 22 -2.80 12.29 8.03
CA GLU A 22 -2.99 11.84 9.42
C GLU A 22 -2.12 10.62 9.78
N ASN A 23 -1.92 9.69 8.86
CA ASN A 23 -1.34 8.39 9.17
C ASN A 23 0.11 8.21 8.72
N LEU A 24 0.62 9.03 7.82
CA LEU A 24 2.03 8.93 7.37
C LEU A 24 3.01 9.38 8.47
N GLU A 25 2.56 10.26 9.38
CA GLU A 25 3.32 10.67 10.57
C GLU A 25 4.78 11.08 10.27
N THR A 26 4.94 12.04 9.36
CA THR A 26 6.25 12.58 8.98
C THR A 26 6.32 14.09 9.23
N SER A 27 7.52 14.59 9.52
CA SER A 27 7.81 16.03 9.60
C SER A 27 7.98 16.68 8.23
N ALA A 28 8.09 15.90 7.14
CA ALA A 28 8.24 16.41 5.79
C ALA A 28 6.99 17.18 5.31
N THR A 29 7.20 18.14 4.41
CA THR A 29 6.08 18.77 3.70
C THR A 29 5.57 17.80 2.64
N LEU A 30 4.26 17.51 2.65
CA LEU A 30 3.64 16.59 1.71
C LEU A 30 2.95 17.33 0.58
N ASP A 31 3.26 16.96 -0.65
CA ASP A 31 2.58 17.38 -1.87
C ASP A 31 2.03 16.12 -2.56
N ILE A 32 0.70 15.98 -2.59
CA ILE A 32 0.00 14.74 -2.90
C ILE A 32 -0.78 14.90 -4.21
N CYS A 33 -0.65 13.93 -5.11
CA CYS A 33 -1.42 13.85 -6.34
C CYS A 33 -1.81 12.40 -6.65
N GLY A 34 -2.76 12.23 -7.56
CA GLY A 34 -3.17 10.92 -8.05
C GLY A 34 -2.50 10.59 -9.39
N ALA A 35 -2.14 9.33 -9.60
CA ALA A 35 -1.62 8.86 -10.89
C ALA A 35 -2.67 9.02 -12.01
N LEU A 36 -3.95 9.03 -11.66
CA LEU A 36 -5.07 9.14 -12.59
C LEU A 36 -5.73 10.53 -12.59
N ASP A 37 -5.13 11.52 -11.90
CA ASP A 37 -5.64 12.88 -11.91
C ASP A 37 -5.69 13.44 -13.34
N GLY A 38 -6.79 14.16 -13.64
CA GLY A 38 -7.02 14.76 -14.95
C GLY A 38 -7.51 13.79 -16.03
N LEU A 39 -7.58 12.49 -15.76
CA LEU A 39 -8.24 11.55 -16.68
C LEU A 39 -9.76 11.58 -16.50
N THR A 40 -10.49 11.60 -17.61
CA THR A 40 -11.96 11.48 -17.63
C THR A 40 -12.40 10.05 -17.37
N ASP A 41 -13.67 9.84 -16.96
CA ASP A 41 -14.24 8.50 -16.81
C ASP A 41 -14.14 7.67 -18.10
N MET A 42 -14.41 8.29 -19.25
CA MET A 42 -14.25 7.63 -20.57
C MET A 42 -12.80 7.13 -20.79
N GLN A 43 -11.80 7.89 -20.36
CA GLN A 43 -10.40 7.44 -20.44
C GLN A 43 -10.13 6.29 -19.48
N LEU A 44 -10.66 6.32 -18.26
CA LEU A 44 -10.53 5.22 -17.30
C LEU A 44 -11.22 3.93 -17.80
N GLU A 45 -12.39 4.03 -18.44
CA GLU A 45 -13.06 2.87 -19.08
C GLU A 45 -12.17 2.18 -20.10
N THR A 46 -11.38 2.92 -20.88
CA THR A 46 -10.40 2.31 -21.80
C THR A 46 -9.26 1.59 -21.09
N MET A 47 -9.11 1.84 -19.79
CA MET A 47 -8.11 1.23 -18.94
C MET A 47 -8.66 0.07 -18.11
N ALA A 48 -9.94 -0.29 -18.27
CA ALA A 48 -10.56 -1.37 -17.50
C ALA A 48 -9.72 -2.67 -17.52
N ALA A 49 -9.79 -3.39 -16.41
CA ALA A 49 -9.06 -4.64 -16.22
C ALA A 49 -9.79 -5.82 -16.85
N GLU A 50 -9.06 -6.66 -17.57
CA GLU A 50 -9.54 -7.93 -18.11
C GLU A 50 -8.46 -9.00 -17.87
N PRO A 51 -8.67 -9.96 -16.95
CA PRO A 51 -9.83 -10.11 -16.04
C PRO A 51 -9.83 -9.07 -14.89
N ILE A 52 -10.99 -8.88 -14.25
CA ILE A 52 -11.18 -7.95 -13.11
C ILE A 52 -10.14 -8.18 -12.01
N SER A 53 -9.74 -9.42 -11.76
CA SER A 53 -8.73 -9.78 -10.75
C SER A 53 -7.34 -9.16 -10.98
N THR A 54 -7.09 -8.56 -12.14
CA THR A 54 -5.84 -7.84 -12.45
C THR A 54 -5.98 -6.32 -12.29
N GLY A 55 -7.10 -5.86 -11.74
CA GLY A 55 -7.45 -4.44 -11.61
C GLY A 55 -7.37 -3.92 -10.18
N CYS A 56 -7.16 -2.62 -10.08
CA CYS A 56 -7.32 -1.86 -8.84
C CYS A 56 -8.66 -1.12 -8.86
N PRO A 57 -9.40 -1.08 -7.75
CA PRO A 57 -10.67 -0.36 -7.69
C PRO A 57 -10.42 1.17 -7.74
N VAL A 58 -11.12 1.83 -8.63
CA VAL A 58 -11.09 3.29 -8.82
C VAL A 58 -12.50 3.82 -8.77
N GLU A 59 -12.74 4.82 -7.94
CA GLU A 59 -14.04 5.49 -7.86
C GLU A 59 -14.24 6.42 -9.07
N MET A 60 -15.40 6.31 -9.71
CA MET A 60 -15.81 7.11 -10.85
C MET A 60 -16.53 8.39 -10.36
N GLU A 61 -16.75 9.37 -11.26
CA GLU A 61 -17.41 10.64 -10.92
C GLU A 61 -18.86 10.46 -10.43
N ASP A 62 -19.52 9.41 -10.88
CA ASP A 62 -20.90 9.06 -10.46
C ASP A 62 -20.97 8.26 -9.16
N GLY A 63 -19.82 7.98 -8.52
CA GLY A 63 -19.70 7.17 -7.30
C GLY A 63 -19.70 5.66 -7.54
N SER A 64 -19.78 5.21 -8.79
CA SER A 64 -19.56 3.79 -9.13
C SER A 64 -18.09 3.40 -9.06
N TRP A 65 -17.81 2.10 -9.06
CA TRP A 65 -16.45 1.57 -9.01
C TRP A 65 -16.09 0.88 -10.33
N LEU A 66 -14.92 1.24 -10.86
CA LEU A 66 -14.28 0.58 -12.00
C LEU A 66 -13.00 -0.12 -11.57
N TYR A 67 -12.80 -1.36 -11.99
CA TYR A 67 -11.51 -2.03 -11.82
C TYR A 67 -10.61 -1.66 -12.99
N VAL A 68 -9.63 -0.79 -12.74
CA VAL A 68 -8.66 -0.31 -13.73
C VAL A 68 -7.44 -1.22 -13.70
N SER A 69 -6.96 -1.63 -14.87
CA SER A 69 -5.80 -2.52 -15.00
C SER A 69 -4.58 -1.97 -14.27
N HIS A 70 -4.02 -2.75 -13.34
CA HIS A 70 -2.80 -2.40 -12.61
C HIS A 70 -1.64 -2.06 -13.55
N ALA A 71 -1.44 -2.82 -14.63
CA ALA A 71 -0.38 -2.55 -15.61
C ALA A 71 -0.55 -1.19 -16.32
N LYS A 72 -1.81 -0.77 -16.58
CA LYS A 72 -2.07 0.55 -17.19
C LYS A 72 -1.88 1.67 -16.16
N ILE A 73 -2.26 1.45 -14.89
CA ILE A 73 -1.97 2.40 -13.81
C ILE A 73 -0.46 2.53 -13.62
N ASP A 74 0.29 1.43 -13.62
CA ASP A 74 1.76 1.44 -13.48
C ASP A 74 2.43 2.30 -14.56
N GLN A 75 1.98 2.17 -15.81
CA GLN A 75 2.45 3.01 -16.92
C GLN A 75 2.10 4.49 -16.72
N GLN A 76 0.90 4.80 -16.21
CA GLN A 76 0.47 6.16 -15.96
C GLN A 76 1.23 6.77 -14.77
N ALA A 77 1.37 6.04 -13.67
CA ALA A 77 2.16 6.45 -12.51
C ALA A 77 3.62 6.75 -12.91
N LYS A 78 4.22 5.91 -13.76
CA LYS A 78 5.56 6.16 -14.30
C LYS A 78 5.66 7.48 -15.05
N LYS A 79 4.65 7.85 -15.86
CA LYS A 79 4.63 9.15 -16.57
C LYS A 79 4.52 10.32 -15.59
N VAL A 80 3.60 10.22 -14.61
CA VAL A 80 3.44 11.26 -13.58
C VAL A 80 4.73 11.44 -12.80
N ILE A 81 5.34 10.36 -12.34
CA ILE A 81 6.60 10.40 -11.59
C ILE A 81 7.75 10.98 -12.43
N ALA A 82 7.84 10.62 -13.72
CA ALA A 82 8.83 11.18 -14.63
C ALA A 82 8.69 12.71 -14.78
N ASN A 83 7.45 13.21 -14.87
CA ASN A 83 7.18 14.65 -14.92
C ASN A 83 7.58 15.34 -13.60
N LEU A 84 7.19 14.79 -12.45
CA LEU A 84 7.58 15.31 -11.14
C LEU A 84 9.11 15.36 -10.97
N LYS A 85 9.82 14.33 -11.44
CA LYS A 85 11.30 14.32 -11.43
C LYS A 85 11.89 15.38 -12.37
N ALA A 86 11.32 15.60 -13.56
CA ALA A 86 11.72 16.64 -14.49
C ALA A 86 11.49 18.05 -13.94
N GLU A 87 10.48 18.24 -13.09
CA GLU A 87 10.19 19.47 -12.36
C GLU A 87 11.10 19.67 -11.13
N GLY A 88 12.04 18.77 -10.88
CA GLY A 88 13.02 18.88 -9.80
C GLY A 88 12.64 18.19 -8.49
N SER A 89 11.60 17.34 -8.46
CA SER A 89 11.26 16.59 -7.26
C SER A 89 12.35 15.58 -6.92
N GLU A 90 12.97 15.74 -5.74
CA GLU A 90 14.04 14.85 -5.29
C GLU A 90 13.50 13.51 -4.79
N ILE A 91 12.34 13.54 -4.10
CA ILE A 91 11.75 12.37 -3.41
C ILE A 91 10.31 12.21 -3.86
N VAL A 92 9.98 11.02 -4.35
CA VAL A 92 8.62 10.63 -4.73
C VAL A 92 8.27 9.31 -4.04
N LEU A 93 7.18 9.28 -3.29
CA LEU A 93 6.61 8.07 -2.69
C LEU A 93 5.42 7.60 -3.52
N MET A 94 5.46 6.38 -4.05
CA MET A 94 4.28 5.73 -4.64
C MET A 94 3.40 5.18 -3.51
N CYS A 95 2.25 5.80 -3.28
CA CYS A 95 1.40 5.52 -2.12
C CYS A 95 0.46 4.33 -2.38
N CYS A 96 1.03 3.13 -2.52
CA CYS A 96 0.32 1.86 -2.63
C CYS A 96 1.28 0.70 -2.38
N THR A 97 0.85 -0.31 -1.62
CA THR A 97 1.69 -1.48 -1.27
C THR A 97 1.82 -2.51 -2.38
N ILE A 98 0.97 -2.48 -3.40
CA ILE A 98 1.11 -3.34 -4.57
C ILE A 98 2.49 -3.13 -5.23
N PRO A 99 3.19 -4.18 -5.69
CA PRO A 99 4.48 -4.03 -6.36
C PRO A 99 4.38 -3.22 -7.66
N TRP A 100 5.14 -2.12 -7.74
CA TRP A 100 5.20 -1.21 -8.90
C TRP A 100 6.50 -1.43 -9.66
N ARG A 101 6.58 -2.51 -10.42
CA ARG A 101 7.83 -3.00 -11.04
C ARG A 101 8.49 -1.99 -11.97
N SER A 102 7.71 -1.14 -12.64
CA SER A 102 8.26 -0.11 -13.52
C SER A 102 8.93 1.05 -12.77
N LEU A 103 8.68 1.15 -11.46
CA LEU A 103 9.18 2.21 -10.59
C LEU A 103 10.33 1.74 -9.69
N GLU A 104 10.48 0.42 -9.52
CA GLU A 104 11.52 -0.15 -8.66
C GLU A 104 12.93 0.26 -9.14
N GLY A 105 13.76 0.69 -8.20
CA GLY A 105 15.13 1.10 -8.47
C GLY A 105 15.30 2.47 -9.15
N LEU A 106 14.22 3.22 -9.41
CA LEU A 106 14.32 4.58 -9.90
C LEU A 106 14.89 5.50 -8.81
N PRO A 107 15.88 6.35 -9.12
CA PRO A 107 16.50 7.23 -8.14
C PRO A 107 15.50 8.16 -7.46
N GLY A 108 15.46 8.13 -6.11
CA GLY A 108 14.56 8.98 -5.31
C GLY A 108 13.08 8.61 -5.43
N VAL A 109 12.76 7.40 -5.89
CA VAL A 109 11.40 6.84 -5.86
C VAL A 109 11.33 5.76 -4.79
N ILE A 110 10.38 5.91 -3.87
CA ILE A 110 10.13 4.95 -2.79
C ILE A 110 8.91 4.11 -3.15
N CYS A 111 9.12 2.79 -3.25
CA CYS A 111 8.06 1.81 -3.44
C CYS A 111 7.78 1.13 -2.09
N PRO A 112 6.57 1.27 -1.51
CA PRO A 112 6.23 0.73 -0.20
C PRO A 112 6.41 -0.79 -0.09
N SER A 113 6.11 -1.55 -1.16
CA SER A 113 6.31 -3.00 -1.20
C SER A 113 7.73 -3.41 -0.81
N LEU A 114 8.75 -2.78 -1.42
CA LEU A 114 10.16 -3.10 -1.14
C LEU A 114 10.56 -2.80 0.30
N VAL A 115 10.06 -1.69 0.85
CA VAL A 115 10.31 -1.28 2.24
C VAL A 115 9.66 -2.27 3.22
N MET A 116 8.40 -2.59 2.98
CA MET A 116 7.61 -3.50 3.79
C MET A 116 8.22 -4.91 3.81
N GLU A 117 8.53 -5.46 2.64
CA GLU A 117 9.14 -6.78 2.47
C GLU A 117 10.50 -6.89 3.16
N SER A 118 11.39 -5.92 2.91
CA SER A 118 12.72 -5.91 3.54
C SER A 118 12.62 -5.81 5.06
N THR A 119 11.66 -5.02 5.58
CA THR A 119 11.43 -4.90 7.01
C THR A 119 10.86 -6.19 7.57
N ALA A 120 9.88 -6.80 6.91
CA ALA A 120 9.29 -8.07 7.35
C ALA A 120 10.34 -9.17 7.41
N MET A 121 11.15 -9.32 6.37
CA MET A 121 12.23 -10.32 6.34
C MET A 121 13.29 -10.09 7.43
N SER A 122 13.56 -8.82 7.78
CA SER A 122 14.54 -8.50 8.83
C SER A 122 14.04 -8.81 10.23
N LEU A 123 12.73 -8.79 10.45
CA LEU A 123 12.08 -9.03 11.74
C LEU A 123 11.64 -10.49 11.92
N LEU A 124 11.52 -11.25 10.83
CA LEU A 124 11.02 -12.61 10.85
C LEU A 124 12.08 -13.55 11.46
N PRO A 125 11.72 -14.41 12.44
CA PRO A 125 12.62 -15.43 12.91
C PRO A 125 12.95 -16.43 11.80
N LYS A 126 14.05 -17.17 11.96
CA LYS A 126 14.40 -18.24 11.01
C LYS A 126 13.24 -19.25 10.93
N ASP A 127 12.87 -19.60 9.72
CA ASP A 127 11.73 -20.48 9.41
C ASP A 127 10.36 -19.94 9.92
N GLY A 128 10.27 -18.63 10.19
CA GLY A 128 9.06 -17.99 10.65
C GLY A 128 8.01 -17.82 9.54
N VAL A 129 6.79 -17.54 9.98
CA VAL A 129 5.60 -17.39 9.11
C VAL A 129 5.06 -15.96 9.22
N ILE A 130 4.82 -15.31 8.08
CA ILE A 130 4.17 -14.00 8.03
C ILE A 130 2.65 -14.20 7.88
N GLY A 131 1.88 -13.53 8.74
CA GLY A 131 0.45 -13.32 8.55
C GLY A 131 0.19 -12.04 7.78
N VAL A 132 -0.37 -12.13 6.59
CA VAL A 132 -0.66 -10.98 5.73
C VAL A 132 -2.16 -10.69 5.75
N VAL A 133 -2.53 -9.45 6.08
CA VAL A 133 -3.91 -8.95 5.99
C VAL A 133 -3.98 -8.01 4.81
N GLN A 134 -4.81 -8.36 3.83
CA GLN A 134 -4.99 -7.62 2.58
C GLN A 134 -6.39 -7.05 2.49
N PRO A 135 -6.63 -5.98 1.73
CA PRO A 135 -7.99 -5.50 1.45
C PRO A 135 -8.75 -6.48 0.56
N ASP A 136 -10.07 -6.56 0.76
CA ASP A 136 -10.94 -7.36 -0.09
C ASP A 136 -10.81 -6.97 -1.56
N GLY A 137 -10.87 -7.96 -2.44
CA GLY A 137 -10.85 -7.78 -3.90
C GLY A 137 -9.47 -7.55 -4.53
N ILE A 138 -8.41 -7.42 -3.73
CA ILE A 138 -7.04 -7.19 -4.23
C ILE A 138 -6.14 -8.42 -4.07
N THR A 139 -6.59 -9.45 -3.36
CA THR A 139 -5.78 -10.65 -3.13
C THR A 139 -5.50 -11.36 -4.45
N SER A 140 -4.33 -11.13 -4.99
CA SER A 140 -3.87 -11.87 -6.15
C SER A 140 -3.05 -13.07 -5.69
N ASP A 141 -3.29 -14.23 -6.30
CA ASP A 141 -2.38 -15.38 -6.20
C ASP A 141 -0.93 -14.98 -6.53
N GLU A 142 -0.74 -13.88 -7.26
CA GLU A 142 0.55 -13.32 -7.63
C GLU A 142 1.29 -12.73 -6.42
N GLU A 143 0.58 -12.11 -5.49
CA GLU A 143 1.19 -11.54 -4.29
C GLU A 143 1.61 -12.63 -3.31
N ILE A 144 0.76 -13.65 -3.14
CA ILE A 144 1.13 -14.85 -2.38
C ILE A 144 2.35 -15.54 -3.01
N LYS A 145 2.36 -15.67 -4.33
CA LYS A 145 3.51 -16.21 -5.05
C LYS A 145 4.76 -15.34 -4.90
N HIS A 146 4.58 -14.03 -4.85
CA HIS A 146 5.69 -13.11 -4.66
C HIS A 146 6.40 -13.35 -3.32
N TRP A 147 5.66 -13.39 -2.20
CA TRP A 147 6.22 -13.71 -0.89
C TRP A 147 6.87 -15.10 -0.85
N ASN A 148 6.21 -16.11 -1.44
CA ASN A 148 6.79 -17.45 -1.54
C ASN A 148 8.09 -17.49 -2.33
N ASN A 149 8.22 -16.67 -3.39
CA ASN A 149 9.46 -16.56 -4.17
C ASN A 149 10.59 -15.90 -3.38
N LEU A 150 10.29 -15.12 -2.35
CA LEU A 150 11.26 -14.60 -1.39
C LEU A 150 11.71 -15.67 -0.36
N GLY A 151 11.18 -16.87 -0.45
CA GLY A 151 11.51 -17.97 0.47
C GLY A 151 10.82 -17.87 1.83
N VAL A 152 9.76 -17.11 1.93
CA VAL A 152 9.00 -16.85 3.17
C VAL A 152 7.67 -17.59 3.13
N SER A 153 7.35 -18.31 4.19
CA SER A 153 6.03 -18.91 4.38
C SER A 153 5.03 -17.84 4.80
N ILE A 154 3.87 -17.79 4.13
CA ILE A 154 2.81 -16.85 4.49
C ILE A 154 1.48 -17.53 4.78
N LEU A 155 0.72 -16.90 5.65
CA LEU A 155 -0.73 -17.10 5.86
C LEU A 155 -1.42 -15.80 5.49
N SER A 156 -2.46 -15.83 4.68
CA SER A 156 -3.17 -14.62 4.26
C SER A 156 -4.63 -14.63 4.65
N THR A 157 -5.18 -13.45 4.82
CA THR A 157 -6.61 -13.19 4.98
C THR A 157 -6.97 -11.85 4.34
N THR A 158 -8.23 -11.66 3.97
CA THR A 158 -8.72 -10.41 3.40
C THR A 158 -9.67 -9.74 4.36
N ILE A 159 -9.54 -8.42 4.51
CA ILE A 159 -10.42 -7.57 5.33
C ILE A 159 -10.55 -6.23 4.64
N SER A 160 -11.78 -5.75 4.47
CA SER A 160 -12.00 -4.38 3.98
C SER A 160 -11.56 -3.35 5.03
N PRO A 161 -10.71 -2.36 4.74
CA PRO A 161 -10.34 -1.31 5.69
C PRO A 161 -11.44 -0.24 5.81
N SER A 162 -12.63 -0.62 6.29
CA SER A 162 -13.77 0.27 6.55
C SER A 162 -14.09 0.37 8.04
N ASP A 163 -14.92 1.34 8.45
CA ASP A 163 -15.16 1.69 9.87
C ASP A 163 -15.72 0.56 10.75
N ASN A 164 -16.34 -0.44 10.18
CA ASN A 164 -16.88 -1.60 10.93
C ASN A 164 -15.89 -2.76 11.10
N THR A 165 -14.66 -2.59 10.71
CA THR A 165 -13.67 -3.65 10.46
C THR A 165 -12.84 -4.06 11.68
N LEU A 166 -12.84 -3.26 12.76
CA LEU A 166 -11.92 -3.53 13.89
C LEU A 166 -12.16 -4.90 14.53
N ALA A 167 -13.41 -5.32 14.69
CA ALA A 167 -13.72 -6.63 15.28
C ALA A 167 -13.29 -7.77 14.35
N GLU A 168 -13.62 -7.68 13.06
CA GLU A 168 -13.26 -8.67 12.04
C GLU A 168 -11.74 -8.77 11.87
N LEU A 169 -11.05 -7.63 11.89
CA LEU A 169 -9.59 -7.58 11.85
C LEU A 169 -8.97 -8.29 13.08
N GLY A 170 -9.55 -8.05 14.25
CA GLY A 170 -9.12 -8.72 15.49
C GLY A 170 -9.24 -10.25 15.40
N GLU A 171 -10.39 -10.75 14.98
CA GLU A 171 -10.65 -12.20 14.83
C GLU A 171 -9.73 -12.80 13.74
N ALA A 172 -9.60 -12.14 12.62
CA ALA A 172 -8.78 -12.61 11.51
C ALA A 172 -7.29 -12.70 11.90
N THR A 173 -6.77 -11.68 12.57
CA THR A 173 -5.36 -11.67 12.99
C THR A 173 -5.07 -12.67 14.11
N GLN A 174 -5.99 -12.86 15.05
CA GLN A 174 -5.87 -13.93 16.04
C GLN A 174 -5.90 -15.32 15.38
N SER A 175 -6.72 -15.52 14.35
CA SER A 175 -6.72 -16.77 13.56
C SER A 175 -5.39 -16.99 12.85
N LEU A 176 -4.77 -15.97 12.27
CA LEU A 176 -3.43 -16.08 11.66
C LEU A 176 -2.37 -16.49 12.69
N VAL A 177 -2.40 -15.90 13.88
CA VAL A 177 -1.47 -16.26 14.97
C VAL A 177 -1.71 -17.69 15.47
N ALA A 178 -2.97 -18.10 15.61
CA ALA A 178 -3.31 -19.48 16.00
C ALA A 178 -2.83 -20.52 14.98
N LYS A 179 -2.71 -20.14 13.71
CA LYS A 179 -2.16 -20.96 12.63
C LYS A 179 -0.64 -20.91 12.52
N GLY A 180 0.04 -20.12 13.35
CA GLY A 180 1.49 -20.06 13.45
C GLY A 180 2.13 -18.81 12.86
N ALA A 181 1.40 -17.74 12.61
CA ALA A 181 2.02 -16.47 12.19
C ALA A 181 2.89 -15.88 13.31
N ASP A 182 4.11 -15.52 12.99
CA ASP A 182 5.10 -14.92 13.90
C ASP A 182 5.18 -13.41 13.78
N LEU A 183 4.80 -12.86 12.64
CA LEU A 183 4.75 -11.46 12.29
C LEU A 183 3.44 -11.18 11.55
N ILE A 184 2.80 -10.04 11.78
CA ILE A 184 1.61 -9.61 11.03
C ILE A 184 1.99 -8.40 10.15
N VAL A 185 1.55 -8.44 8.91
CA VAL A 185 1.66 -7.33 7.95
C VAL A 185 0.25 -6.86 7.58
N LEU A 186 -0.06 -5.60 7.83
CA LEU A 186 -1.30 -4.95 7.37
C LEU A 186 -1.06 -4.38 5.96
N ASP A 187 -1.21 -5.23 4.95
CA ASP A 187 -0.75 -4.96 3.58
C ASP A 187 -1.73 -4.09 2.77
N CYS A 188 -1.95 -2.89 3.29
CA CYS A 188 -2.62 -1.81 2.61
C CYS A 188 -2.31 -0.48 3.31
N LEU A 189 -2.09 0.58 2.54
CA LEU A 189 -1.88 1.92 3.10
C LEU A 189 -3.17 2.53 3.70
N ALA A 190 -4.33 1.94 3.48
CA ALA A 190 -5.59 2.34 4.10
C ALA A 190 -5.77 1.81 5.54
N PHE A 191 -4.93 0.89 6.03
CA PHE A 191 -4.89 0.57 7.44
C PHE A 191 -4.17 1.69 8.21
N GLY A 192 -4.82 2.21 9.26
CA GLY A 192 -4.29 3.29 10.10
C GLY A 192 -3.79 2.79 11.47
N ARG A 193 -3.43 3.75 12.32
CA ARG A 193 -2.88 3.49 13.66
C ARG A 193 -3.80 2.69 14.58
N ASP A 194 -5.10 2.87 14.49
CA ASP A 194 -6.04 2.15 15.35
C ASP A 194 -6.11 0.67 15.00
N HIS A 195 -6.05 0.33 13.71
CA HIS A 195 -5.90 -1.05 13.24
C HIS A 195 -4.62 -1.69 13.80
N TRP A 196 -3.49 -0.97 13.71
CA TRP A 196 -2.21 -1.45 14.21
C TRP A 196 -2.19 -1.66 15.72
N ARG A 197 -2.75 -0.71 16.52
CA ARG A 197 -2.84 -0.85 17.97
C ARG A 197 -3.65 -2.08 18.36
N LEU A 198 -4.84 -2.23 17.77
CA LEU A 198 -5.72 -3.36 18.01
C LEU A 198 -5.00 -4.69 17.76
N VAL A 199 -4.37 -4.85 16.59
CA VAL A 199 -3.69 -6.09 16.23
C VAL A 199 -2.54 -6.39 17.17
N ARG A 200 -1.73 -5.40 17.55
CA ARG A 200 -0.66 -5.59 18.52
C ARG A 200 -1.16 -6.00 19.91
N GLU A 201 -2.21 -5.36 20.39
CA GLU A 201 -2.80 -5.66 21.70
C GLU A 201 -3.38 -7.07 21.74
N LEU A 202 -4.12 -7.48 20.71
CA LEU A 202 -4.77 -8.78 20.65
C LEU A 202 -3.82 -9.94 20.39
N THR A 203 -2.78 -9.73 19.58
CA THR A 203 -1.91 -10.82 19.14
C THR A 203 -0.59 -10.92 19.91
N GLY A 204 -0.12 -9.82 20.50
CA GLY A 204 1.22 -9.73 21.09
C GLY A 204 2.37 -9.92 20.12
N LYS A 205 2.09 -10.00 18.81
CA LYS A 205 3.08 -10.22 17.76
C LYS A 205 3.64 -8.90 17.23
N PRO A 206 4.83 -8.87 16.61
CA PRO A 206 5.27 -7.75 15.80
C PRO A 206 4.25 -7.48 14.69
N VAL A 207 3.93 -6.19 14.44
CA VAL A 207 2.99 -5.77 13.40
C VAL A 207 3.62 -4.68 12.56
N ILE A 208 3.63 -4.87 11.25
CA ILE A 208 4.05 -3.86 10.28
C ILE A 208 2.81 -3.12 9.77
N LEU A 209 2.83 -1.79 9.94
CA LEU A 209 1.88 -0.86 9.34
C LEU A 209 2.64 -0.03 8.29
N PRO A 210 2.46 -0.30 6.99
CA PRO A 210 3.30 0.31 5.94
C PRO A 210 3.28 1.83 5.95
N ILE A 211 2.12 2.47 6.08
CA ILE A 211 2.03 3.94 6.04
C ILE A 211 2.85 4.60 7.17
N SER A 212 2.79 4.07 8.38
CA SER A 212 3.57 4.58 9.52
C SER A 212 5.06 4.27 9.41
N LEU A 213 5.41 3.10 8.85
CA LEU A 213 6.81 2.73 8.57
C LEU A 213 7.44 3.70 7.58
N LEU A 214 6.73 4.03 6.50
CA LEU A 214 7.17 4.98 5.49
C LEU A 214 7.43 6.38 6.07
N GLY A 215 6.54 6.87 6.94
CA GLY A 215 6.74 8.16 7.61
C GLY A 215 8.04 8.22 8.40
N LYS A 216 8.35 7.16 9.15
CA LYS A 216 9.62 7.07 9.91
C LYS A 216 10.86 7.02 9.01
N ILE A 217 10.77 6.31 7.89
CA ILE A 217 11.86 6.26 6.91
C ILE A 217 12.07 7.62 6.26
N LEU A 218 10.99 8.33 5.95
CA LEU A 218 11.08 9.68 5.40
C LEU A 218 11.75 10.64 6.38
N ASP A 219 11.38 10.58 7.66
CA ASP A 219 12.00 11.42 8.69
C ASP A 219 13.46 11.08 8.92
N GLU A 220 13.83 9.80 8.98
CA GLU A 220 15.20 9.36 9.19
C GLU A 220 16.10 9.70 8.00
N ALA A 221 15.61 9.48 6.77
CA ALA A 221 16.44 9.65 5.58
C ALA A 221 16.49 11.10 5.07
N TYR A 222 15.45 11.90 5.34
CA TYR A 222 15.26 13.21 4.69
C TYR A 222 14.80 14.33 5.65
N GLY A 223 14.54 14.04 6.93
CA GLY A 223 14.14 14.98 7.96
C GLY A 223 15.17 16.03 8.38
#